data_66403b9254d4bdbc82dd7b0114d4cf4e
#
_entry.id   66403b9254d4bdbc82dd7b0114d4cf4e
#
_cell.length_a   1.000
_cell.length_b   1.000
_cell.length_c   1.000
_cell.angle_alpha   90.00
_cell.angle_beta   90.00
_cell.angle_gamma   90.00
#
_symmetry.space_group_name_H-M   'P 1'
#
loop_
_entity.id
_entity.type
_entity.pdbx_description
1 polymer ?
#
loop_
_entity_poly.entity_id
_entity_poly.type
_entity_poly.pdbx_seq_one_letter_code
_entity_poly.pdbx_strand_id
1 'polypeptide(L)' 'MSTLAHDNLLEDLYEEVIAELKDSGIFYKTSESEIDQLVDQRIRDL' A
#
# COMPACT_ATOMS: atom_id res chain seq x y z
N MET A 1 19.96 -10.84 1.27
CA MET A 1 19.59 -9.77 0.36
C MET A 1 18.24 -10.00 -0.32
N SER A 2 18.04 -11.22 -0.81
CA SER A 2 16.75 -11.51 -1.46
C SER A 2 15.56 -11.36 -0.49
N THR A 3 15.79 -11.64 0.77
CA THR A 3 14.74 -11.49 1.77
C THR A 3 14.31 -10.03 1.89
N LEU A 4 15.28 -9.13 1.84
CA LEU A 4 15.02 -7.71 1.93
C LEU A 4 14.20 -7.24 0.73
N ALA A 5 14.46 -7.82 -0.43
CA ALA A 5 13.73 -7.44 -1.63
C ALA A 5 12.24 -7.80 -1.49
N HIS A 6 11.96 -8.93 -0.85
CA HIS A 6 10.57 -9.33 -0.62
C HIS A 6 9.85 -8.37 0.31
N ASP A 7 10.49 -8.02 1.41
CA ASP A 7 9.90 -7.11 2.37
C ASP A 7 9.72 -5.73 1.74
N ASN A 8 10.68 -5.31 0.93
CA ASN A 8 10.61 -4.01 0.29
C ASN A 8 9.45 -3.92 -0.69
N LEU A 9 9.13 -5.02 -1.36
CA LEU A 9 8.01 -5.01 -2.30
C LEU A 9 6.70 -4.71 -1.58
N LEU A 10 6.49 -5.34 -0.44
CA LEU A 10 5.28 -5.10 0.33
C LEU A 10 5.23 -3.67 0.85
N GLU A 11 6.35 -3.17 1.34
CA GLU A 11 6.43 -1.80 1.81
C GLU A 11 6.19 -0.81 0.68
N ASP A 12 6.71 -1.11 -0.50
CA ASP A 12 6.51 -0.26 -1.66
C ASP A 12 5.04 -0.15 -2.02
N LEU A 13 4.32 -1.26 -1.96
CA LEU A 13 2.90 -1.25 -2.24
C LEU A 13 2.13 -0.40 -1.24
N TYR A 14 2.48 -0.52 0.03
CA TYR A 14 1.87 0.30 1.07
C TYR A 14 2.13 1.77 0.81
N GLU A 15 3.36 2.12 0.51
CA GLU A 15 3.72 3.50 0.25
C GLU A 15 2.99 4.06 -0.97
N GLU A 16 2.84 3.25 -2.00
CA GLU A 16 2.11 3.66 -3.20
C GLU A 16 0.67 3.98 -2.88
N VAL A 17 0.02 3.09 -2.13
CA VAL A 17 -1.37 3.30 -1.76
C VAL A 17 -1.51 4.56 -0.91
N ILE A 18 -0.64 4.71 0.07
CA ILE A 18 -0.68 5.87 0.95
C ILE A 18 -0.43 7.16 0.14
N ALA A 19 0.51 7.13 -0.77
CA ALA A 19 0.80 8.29 -1.59
C ALA A 19 -0.40 8.69 -2.44
N GLU A 20 -1.09 7.71 -3.01
CA GLU A 20 -2.29 7.99 -3.79
C GLU A 20 -3.39 8.58 -2.93
N LEU A 21 -3.57 8.07 -1.74
CA LEU A 21 -4.58 8.59 -0.84
C LEU A 21 -4.26 10.02 -0.42
N LYS A 22 -3.00 10.30 -0.17
CA LYS A 22 -2.58 11.65 0.18
C LYS A 22 -2.77 12.61 -0.98
N ASP A 23 -2.46 12.15 -2.18
CA ASP A 23 -2.61 12.97 -3.37
C ASP A 23 -4.08 13.32 -3.61
N SER A 24 -4.96 12.40 -3.31
CA SER A 24 -6.41 12.63 -3.43
C SER A 24 -6.99 13.42 -2.27
N GLY A 25 -6.21 13.60 -1.20
CA GLY A 25 -6.68 14.33 -0.04
C GLY A 25 -7.62 13.55 0.87
N ILE A 26 -7.70 12.25 0.71
CA ILE A 26 -8.58 11.42 1.52
C ILE A 26 -7.84 10.53 2.50
N PHE A 27 -6.53 10.68 2.59
CA PHE A 27 -5.73 9.83 3.47
C PHE A 27 -6.19 9.96 4.92
N TYR A 28 -6.54 11.16 5.34
CA TYR A 28 -6.96 11.37 6.72
C TYR A 28 -8.28 10.70 7.06
N LYS A 29 -9.06 10.35 6.04
CA LYS A 29 -10.34 9.65 6.22
C LYS A 29 -10.20 8.14 6.08
N THR A 30 -9.05 7.67 5.65
CA THR A 30 -8.85 6.25 5.33
C THR A 30 -8.34 5.53 6.55
N SER A 31 -9.00 4.44 6.93
CA SER A 31 -8.57 3.64 8.06
C SER A 31 -7.49 2.65 7.63
N GLU A 32 -6.80 2.08 8.61
CA GLU A 32 -5.78 1.08 8.33
C GLU A 32 -6.36 -0.13 7.61
N SER A 33 -7.58 -0.50 7.99
CA SER A 33 -8.24 -1.64 7.35
C SER A 33 -8.44 -1.39 5.86
N GLU A 34 -8.82 -0.17 5.50
CA GLU A 34 -9.00 0.16 4.09
C GLU A 34 -7.68 0.12 3.34
N ILE A 35 -6.62 0.63 3.97
CA ILE A 35 -5.30 0.60 3.35
C ILE A 35 -4.88 -0.83 3.11
N ASP A 36 -5.09 -1.70 4.09
CA ASP A 36 -4.77 -3.11 3.94
C ASP A 36 -5.52 -3.75 2.78
N GLN A 37 -6.80 -3.42 2.65
CA GLN A 37 -7.60 -3.96 1.57
C GLN A 37 -7.11 -3.49 0.21
N LEU A 38 -6.74 -2.23 0.12
CA LEU A 38 -6.22 -1.70 -1.14
C LEU A 38 -4.91 -2.35 -1.52
N VAL A 39 -4.03 -2.56 -0.55
CA VAL A 39 -2.77 -3.24 -0.80
C VAL A 39 -3.03 -4.68 -1.23
N ASP A 40 -3.97 -5.34 -0.56
CA ASP A 40 -4.32 -6.72 -0.90
C ASP A 40 -4.84 -6.82 -2.33
N GLN A 41 -5.65 -5.87 -2.74
CA GLN A 41 -6.16 -5.85 -4.10
C GLN A 41 -5.04 -5.70 -5.12
N ARG A 42 -4.07 -4.87 -4.81
CA ARG A 42 -2.94 -4.69 -5.70
C ARG A 42 -2.11 -5.95 -5.84
N ILE A 43 -1.95 -6.66 -4.73
CA ILE A 43 -1.22 -7.94 -4.77
C ILE A 43 -1.96 -8.94 -5.65
N ARG A 44 -3.27 -8.95 -5.58
CA ARG A 44 -4.08 -9.87 -6.39
C ARG A 44 -4.04 -9.51 -7.86
N ASP A 45 -3.81 -8.25 -8.16
CA ASP A 45 -3.75 -7.78 -9.55
C ASP A 45 -2.41 -8.06 -10.20
N LEU A 46 -1.44 -8.47 -9.43
CA LEU A 46 -0.15 -8.82 -9.97
C LEU A 46 -0.23 -10.16 -10.68
#